data_56fdd8caed3cc7a2c9c7a8f47b25c832
#
_entry.id   56fdd8caed3cc7a2c9c7a8f47b25c832
#
_cell.length_a   1.000
_cell.length_b   1.000
_cell.length_c   1.000
_cell.angle_alpha   90.00
_cell.angle_beta   90.00
_cell.angle_gamma   90.00
#
_symmetry.space_group_name_H-M   'P 1'
#
loop_
_entity.id
_entity.type
_entity.pdbx_description
1 polymer ?
#
loop_
_entity_poly.entity_id
_entity_poly.type
_entity_poly.pdbx_seq_one_letter_code
_entity_poly.pdbx_strand_id
1 'polypeptide(L)'
;MDNEYLKTTGRIFDIQRFSVHDGPGIRTIVFLKGCALRCRWCCNPESQEFKIQNMVMNGKTKVVGRDVTVDEVMEEVLKDVPYYRRSGGGLTLSGGESLLQPDFAAALLRAAKENGLNTAIESTGFAPFENIQKLLPYLDLYLMDIKHTDSATHKAFTGQPNELIKANAKLIAENCGHLIIRTPVIPGFNDTPA
;
A
#
# COMPACT_ATOMS: atom_id res chain seq x y z
N MET A 1 26.00 -10.42 5.89
CA MET A 1 24.63 -9.95 6.17
C MET A 1 23.67 -10.99 5.65
N ASP A 2 22.67 -11.33 6.41
CA ASP A 2 21.68 -12.33 6.02
C ASP A 2 20.75 -11.74 4.94
N ASN A 3 20.95 -12.16 3.70
CA ASN A 3 20.16 -11.70 2.54
C ASN A 3 18.97 -12.64 2.25
N GLU A 4 18.62 -13.52 3.17
CA GLU A 4 17.55 -14.49 2.96
C GLU A 4 16.18 -13.80 2.78
N TYR A 5 15.97 -12.66 3.44
CA TYR A 5 14.74 -11.87 3.29
C TYR A 5 14.51 -11.36 1.86
N LEU A 6 15.56 -11.23 1.02
CA LEU A 6 15.43 -10.86 -0.40
C LEU A 6 14.71 -11.93 -1.23
N LYS A 7 14.69 -13.18 -0.75
CA LYS A 7 13.97 -14.31 -1.35
C LYS A 7 12.51 -14.38 -0.92
N THR A 8 12.09 -13.54 0.04
CA THR A 8 10.68 -13.49 0.44
C THR A 8 9.81 -13.19 -0.77
N THR A 9 8.78 -14.01 -0.97
CA THR A 9 7.89 -13.89 -2.12
C THR A 9 6.60 -13.17 -1.75
N GLY A 10 6.07 -12.42 -2.69
CA GLY A 10 4.76 -11.80 -2.59
C GLY A 10 4.09 -11.67 -3.94
N ARG A 11 2.81 -11.31 -3.91
CA ARG A 11 1.99 -11.17 -5.12
C ARG A 11 1.69 -9.71 -5.38
N ILE A 12 2.11 -9.23 -6.54
CA ILE A 12 1.88 -7.88 -7.03
C ILE A 12 1.05 -7.92 -8.32
N PHE A 13 0.44 -6.80 -8.69
CA PHE A 13 -0.19 -6.70 -10.01
C PHE A 13 0.48 -5.65 -10.90
N ASP A 14 1.17 -4.65 -10.32
CA ASP A 14 1.87 -3.63 -11.11
C ASP A 14 3.05 -3.02 -10.34
N ILE A 15 3.96 -2.41 -11.09
CA ILE A 15 5.02 -1.52 -10.60
C ILE A 15 4.96 -0.26 -11.45
N GLN A 16 4.60 0.86 -10.84
CA GLN A 16 4.52 2.15 -11.50
C GLN A 16 5.70 3.03 -11.09
N ARG A 17 6.47 3.44 -12.07
CA ARG A 17 7.60 4.35 -11.87
C ARG A 17 7.17 5.81 -12.05
N PHE A 18 7.92 6.75 -11.48
CA PHE A 18 7.73 8.20 -11.63
C PHE A 18 6.40 8.75 -11.09
N SER A 19 5.87 8.20 -10.00
CA SER A 19 4.76 8.83 -9.28
C SER A 19 5.24 10.05 -8.49
N VAL A 20 4.37 11.06 -8.38
CA VAL A 20 4.61 12.31 -7.64
C VAL A 20 3.50 12.63 -6.62
N HIS A 21 2.54 11.71 -6.42
CA HIS A 21 1.36 11.95 -5.57
C HIS A 21 1.29 11.02 -4.35
N ASP A 22 2.17 10.02 -4.28
CA ASP A 22 2.06 8.93 -3.31
C ASP A 22 3.16 9.00 -2.24
N GLY A 23 3.48 10.21 -1.82
CA GLY A 23 4.50 10.57 -0.84
C GLY A 23 5.46 11.63 -1.37
N PRO A 24 6.53 11.97 -0.62
CA PRO A 24 7.47 13.02 -1.01
C PRO A 24 8.33 12.58 -2.20
N GLY A 25 8.62 13.54 -3.08
CA GLY A 25 9.53 13.38 -4.22
C GLY A 25 9.01 12.45 -5.32
N ILE A 26 9.92 12.02 -6.18
CA ILE A 26 9.62 11.05 -7.25
C ILE A 26 9.69 9.65 -6.64
N ARG A 27 8.69 8.81 -6.93
CA ARG A 27 8.55 7.49 -6.31
C ARG A 27 8.29 6.38 -7.31
N THR A 28 8.73 5.19 -6.96
CA THR A 28 8.21 3.96 -7.58
C THR A 28 7.18 3.36 -6.64
N ILE A 29 6.00 3.04 -7.18
CA ILE A 29 4.92 2.39 -6.44
C ILE A 29 4.91 0.92 -6.80
N VAL A 30 4.87 0.06 -5.78
CA VAL A 30 4.64 -1.38 -5.94
C VAL A 30 3.22 -1.69 -5.47
N PHE A 31 2.39 -2.17 -6.40
CA PHE A 31 0.99 -2.47 -6.15
C PHE A 31 0.80 -3.94 -5.79
N LEU A 32 0.50 -4.21 -4.52
CA LEU A 32 0.27 -5.57 -4.00
C LEU A 32 -1.16 -6.03 -4.29
N LYS A 33 -1.32 -7.35 -4.49
CA LYS A 33 -2.65 -7.98 -4.66
C LYS A 33 -3.27 -8.42 -3.34
N GLY A 34 -4.59 -8.38 -3.32
CA GLY A 34 -5.44 -8.68 -2.18
C GLY A 34 -5.89 -7.42 -1.44
N CYS A 35 -7.18 -7.34 -1.15
CA CYS A 35 -7.75 -6.30 -0.32
C CYS A 35 -8.89 -6.87 0.51
N ALA A 36 -8.95 -6.53 1.79
CA ALA A 36 -10.06 -6.92 2.67
C ALA A 36 -11.32 -6.05 2.43
N LEU A 37 -11.14 -4.86 1.85
CA LEU A 37 -12.23 -3.95 1.52
C LEU A 37 -12.76 -4.22 0.10
N ARG A 38 -14.01 -3.79 -0.13
CA ARG A 38 -14.71 -3.84 -1.43
C ARG A 38 -15.37 -2.50 -1.71
N CYS A 39 -14.53 -1.44 -1.70
CA CYS A 39 -15.00 -0.07 -1.93
C CYS A 39 -15.71 0.05 -3.28
N ARG A 40 -16.90 0.66 -3.30
CA ARG A 40 -17.70 0.83 -4.53
C ARG A 40 -17.02 1.72 -5.57
N TRP A 41 -16.09 2.58 -5.16
CA TRP A 41 -15.28 3.47 -6.02
C TRP A 41 -13.82 3.03 -6.15
N CYS A 42 -13.52 1.74 -5.98
CA CYS A 42 -12.15 1.26 -6.02
C CYS A 42 -11.46 1.65 -7.35
N CYS A 43 -10.33 2.35 -7.25
CA CYS A 43 -9.55 2.73 -8.42
C CYS A 43 -8.75 1.56 -8.99
N ASN A 44 -8.47 0.53 -8.16
CA ASN A 44 -7.69 -0.65 -8.53
C ASN A 44 -8.49 -1.94 -8.29
N PRO A 45 -9.66 -2.13 -8.95
CA PRO A 45 -10.51 -3.29 -8.71
C PRO A 45 -9.79 -4.63 -9.01
N GLU A 46 -8.80 -4.61 -9.90
CA GLU A 46 -7.93 -5.74 -10.22
C GLU A 46 -7.07 -6.20 -9.04
N SER A 47 -6.86 -5.34 -8.05
CA SER A 47 -6.11 -5.68 -6.84
C SER A 47 -6.92 -6.44 -5.80
N GLN A 48 -8.25 -6.38 -5.84
CA GLN A 48 -9.11 -6.85 -4.74
C GLN A 48 -8.96 -8.34 -4.44
N GLU A 49 -8.87 -9.17 -5.49
CA GLU A 49 -8.66 -10.60 -5.32
C GLU A 49 -7.17 -10.91 -5.19
N PHE A 50 -6.83 -11.74 -4.20
CA PHE A 50 -5.43 -12.15 -4.01
C PHE A 50 -4.93 -13.07 -5.13
N LYS A 51 -5.80 -13.92 -5.69
CA LYS A 51 -5.44 -14.87 -6.75
C LYS A 51 -4.99 -14.18 -8.04
N ILE A 52 -4.07 -14.80 -8.77
CA ILE A 52 -3.78 -14.44 -10.16
C ILE A 52 -5.01 -14.78 -11.01
N GLN A 53 -5.45 -13.86 -11.84
CA GLN A 53 -6.70 -14.02 -12.59
C GLN A 53 -6.63 -13.40 -13.99
N ASN A 54 -7.42 -13.93 -14.90
CA ASN A 54 -7.63 -13.32 -16.19
C ASN A 54 -8.73 -12.25 -16.06
N MET A 55 -8.47 -11.05 -16.56
CA MET A 55 -9.42 -9.94 -16.59
C MET A 55 -9.52 -9.37 -18.01
N VAL A 56 -10.72 -8.94 -18.40
CA VAL A 56 -10.90 -8.23 -19.67
C VAL A 56 -10.69 -6.74 -19.41
N MET A 57 -9.64 -6.18 -19.99
CA MET A 57 -9.29 -4.77 -19.90
C MET A 57 -9.19 -4.20 -21.32
N ASN A 58 -9.99 -3.17 -21.63
CA ASN A 58 -10.03 -2.55 -22.96
C ASN A 58 -10.27 -3.59 -24.10
N GLY A 59 -11.16 -4.55 -23.86
CA GLY A 59 -11.51 -5.60 -24.82
C GLY A 59 -10.46 -6.71 -25.01
N LYS A 60 -9.37 -6.69 -24.23
CA LYS A 60 -8.31 -7.70 -24.27
C LYS A 60 -8.22 -8.44 -22.93
N THR A 61 -8.06 -9.76 -22.99
CA THR A 61 -7.79 -10.56 -21.80
C THR A 61 -6.34 -10.36 -21.38
N LYS A 62 -6.14 -9.98 -20.11
CA LYS A 62 -4.83 -9.84 -19.47
C LYS A 62 -4.77 -10.71 -18.22
N VAL A 63 -3.62 -11.33 -17.99
CA VAL A 63 -3.30 -11.93 -16.68
C VAL A 63 -2.96 -10.82 -15.71
N VAL A 64 -3.66 -10.78 -14.58
CA VAL A 64 -3.46 -9.78 -13.51
C VAL A 64 -2.95 -10.47 -12.27
N GLY A 65 -1.77 -10.06 -11.88
CA GLY A 65 -1.02 -10.61 -10.75
C GLY A 65 0.11 -11.50 -11.20
N ARG A 66 1.18 -11.46 -10.42
CA ARG A 66 2.35 -12.34 -10.53
C ARG A 66 3.02 -12.48 -9.18
N ASP A 67 3.62 -13.63 -8.93
CA ASP A 67 4.47 -13.86 -7.77
C ASP A 67 5.89 -13.38 -8.10
N VAL A 68 6.50 -12.67 -7.17
CA VAL A 68 7.84 -12.09 -7.31
C VAL A 68 8.57 -12.17 -5.98
N THR A 69 9.89 -12.18 -6.03
CA THR A 69 10.74 -12.00 -4.85
C THR A 69 10.98 -10.52 -4.55
N VAL A 70 11.42 -10.22 -3.34
CA VAL A 70 11.88 -8.87 -2.96
C VAL A 70 13.01 -8.41 -3.89
N ASP A 71 13.95 -9.30 -4.20
CA ASP A 71 15.11 -9.00 -5.08
C ASP A 71 14.66 -8.55 -6.46
N GLU A 72 13.75 -9.31 -7.11
CA GLU A 72 13.18 -8.95 -8.42
C GLU A 72 12.48 -7.59 -8.42
N VAL A 73 11.76 -7.26 -7.34
CA VAL A 73 11.11 -5.94 -7.21
C VAL A 73 12.16 -4.84 -7.04
N MET A 74 13.18 -5.08 -6.21
CA MET A 74 14.23 -4.09 -5.98
C MET A 74 15.09 -3.84 -7.20
N GLU A 75 15.31 -4.79 -8.08
CA GLU A 75 15.94 -4.57 -9.38
C GLU A 75 15.22 -3.48 -10.18
N GLU A 76 13.88 -3.46 -10.18
CA GLU A 76 13.11 -2.40 -10.85
C GLU A 76 13.16 -1.06 -10.10
N VAL A 77 12.99 -1.10 -8.78
CA VAL A 77 12.99 0.10 -7.93
C VAL A 77 14.33 0.85 -8.02
N LEU A 78 15.45 0.13 -7.99
CA LEU A 78 16.77 0.73 -7.97
C LEU A 78 17.17 1.43 -9.30
N LYS A 79 16.46 1.19 -10.40
CA LYS A 79 16.68 1.91 -11.67
C LYS A 79 16.46 3.42 -11.55
N ASP A 80 15.67 3.86 -10.57
CA ASP A 80 15.28 5.27 -10.38
C ASP A 80 16.04 5.98 -9.24
N VAL A 81 17.06 5.35 -8.66
CA VAL A 81 17.87 5.93 -7.56
C VAL A 81 18.35 7.36 -7.84
N PRO A 82 18.82 7.73 -9.06
CA PRO A 82 19.24 9.11 -9.33
C PRO A 82 18.12 10.14 -9.14
N TYR A 83 16.87 9.76 -9.43
CA TYR A 83 15.69 10.62 -9.24
C TYR A 83 15.29 10.70 -7.77
N TYR A 84 15.33 9.60 -7.04
CA TYR A 84 15.04 9.58 -5.59
C TYR A 84 16.01 10.47 -4.83
N ARG A 85 17.31 10.38 -5.12
CA ARG A 85 18.34 11.20 -4.46
C ARG A 85 18.13 12.70 -4.68
N ARG A 86 17.66 13.10 -5.87
CA ARG A 86 17.41 14.52 -6.17
C ARG A 86 16.13 15.06 -5.59
N SER A 87 15.12 14.22 -5.44
CA SER A 87 13.77 14.63 -5.05
C SER A 87 13.42 14.32 -3.58
N GLY A 88 14.24 13.54 -2.88
CA GLY A 88 13.89 13.00 -1.57
C GLY A 88 12.84 11.88 -1.63
N GLY A 89 12.63 11.29 -2.82
CA GLY A 89 11.66 10.23 -3.06
C GLY A 89 12.16 8.82 -2.71
N GLY A 90 11.47 7.81 -3.25
CA GLY A 90 11.83 6.42 -2.99
C GLY A 90 10.73 5.41 -3.33
N LEU A 91 10.49 4.45 -2.41
CA LEU A 91 9.52 3.38 -2.59
C LEU A 91 8.19 3.70 -1.87
N THR A 92 7.07 3.46 -2.55
CA THR A 92 5.75 3.41 -1.93
C THR A 92 5.12 2.03 -2.18
N LEU A 93 4.61 1.42 -1.12
CA LEU A 93 3.77 0.22 -1.23
C LEU A 93 2.31 0.63 -1.25
N SER A 94 1.56 0.13 -2.21
CA SER A 94 0.14 0.41 -2.42
C SER A 94 -0.57 -0.82 -3.02
N GLY A 95 -1.68 -0.63 -3.73
CA GLY A 95 -2.36 -1.68 -4.48
C GLY A 95 -3.75 -1.97 -3.96
N GLY A 96 -3.97 -3.19 -3.45
CA GLY A 96 -5.14 -3.55 -2.68
C GLY A 96 -4.97 -3.11 -1.22
N GLU A 97 -4.42 -4.01 -0.40
CA GLU A 97 -4.03 -3.73 0.98
C GLU A 97 -2.70 -4.42 1.27
N SER A 98 -1.64 -3.64 1.42
CA SER A 98 -0.28 -4.18 1.63
C SER A 98 -0.15 -5.01 2.90
N LEU A 99 -0.99 -4.73 3.90
CA LEU A 99 -1.00 -5.46 5.18
C LEU A 99 -1.56 -6.89 5.08
N LEU A 100 -2.08 -7.31 3.93
CA LEU A 100 -2.41 -8.72 3.68
C LEU A 100 -1.18 -9.57 3.35
N GLN A 101 -0.05 -8.92 3.04
CA GLN A 101 1.24 -9.57 2.77
C GLN A 101 2.34 -8.96 3.65
N PRO A 102 2.20 -8.99 5.00
CA PRO A 102 3.01 -8.17 5.89
C PRO A 102 4.50 -8.52 5.86
N ASP A 103 4.85 -9.79 5.70
CA ASP A 103 6.26 -10.21 5.66
C ASP A 103 6.95 -9.76 4.38
N PHE A 104 6.26 -9.86 3.24
CA PHE A 104 6.76 -9.35 1.96
C PHE A 104 6.85 -7.82 1.94
N ALA A 105 5.83 -7.13 2.46
CA ALA A 105 5.82 -5.68 2.57
C ALA A 105 6.96 -5.18 3.47
N ALA A 106 7.16 -5.78 4.65
CA ALA A 106 8.26 -5.43 5.54
C ALA A 106 9.63 -5.67 4.90
N ALA A 107 9.80 -6.79 4.19
CA ALA A 107 11.05 -7.11 3.50
C ALA A 107 11.36 -6.11 2.37
N LEU A 108 10.36 -5.68 1.58
CA LEU A 108 10.53 -4.63 0.56
C LEU A 108 10.93 -3.28 1.18
N LEU A 109 10.25 -2.85 2.24
CA LEU A 109 10.59 -1.60 2.94
C LEU A 109 12.00 -1.67 3.55
N ARG A 110 12.36 -2.81 4.14
CA ARG A 110 13.72 -3.05 4.66
C ARG A 110 14.76 -2.90 3.55
N ALA A 111 14.56 -3.59 2.42
CA ALA A 111 15.49 -3.51 1.28
C ALA A 111 15.63 -2.07 0.76
N ALA A 112 14.53 -1.32 0.68
CA ALA A 112 14.56 0.08 0.29
C ALA A 112 15.35 0.94 1.29
N LYS A 113 15.15 0.76 2.61
CA LYS A 113 15.90 1.46 3.66
C LYS A 113 17.39 1.14 3.62
N GLU A 114 17.77 -0.12 3.43
CA GLU A 114 19.17 -0.54 3.31
C GLU A 114 19.87 0.08 2.08
N ASN A 115 19.09 0.46 1.05
CA ASN A 115 19.57 1.22 -0.11
C ASN A 115 19.46 2.75 0.05
N GLY A 116 19.12 3.24 1.25
CA GLY A 116 19.02 4.68 1.56
C GLY A 116 17.82 5.38 0.93
N LEU A 117 16.77 4.65 0.57
CA LEU A 117 15.56 5.23 -0.03
C LEU A 117 14.57 5.65 1.06
N ASN A 118 13.80 6.71 0.78
CA ASN A 118 12.62 7.05 1.56
C ASN A 118 11.51 6.02 1.31
N THR A 119 10.79 5.63 2.35
CA THR A 119 9.78 4.58 2.30
C THR A 119 8.41 5.08 2.71
N ALA A 120 7.38 4.69 1.99
CA ALA A 120 6.01 5.01 2.30
C ALA A 120 5.09 3.80 2.09
N ILE A 121 3.95 3.80 2.76
CA ILE A 121 2.85 2.85 2.54
C ILE A 121 1.54 3.60 2.40
N GLU A 122 0.71 3.15 1.46
CA GLU A 122 -0.70 3.49 1.35
C GLU A 122 -1.53 2.31 1.83
N SER A 123 -2.28 2.51 2.90
CA SER A 123 -3.03 1.43 3.53
C SER A 123 -4.23 1.97 4.29
N THR A 124 -5.28 1.16 4.38
CA THR A 124 -6.42 1.46 5.25
C THR A 124 -6.14 1.15 6.72
N GLY A 125 -5.09 0.39 7.02
CA GLY A 125 -4.82 -0.11 8.36
C GLY A 125 -5.80 -1.20 8.81
N PHE A 126 -6.58 -1.79 7.91
CA PHE A 126 -7.51 -2.88 8.25
C PHE A 126 -6.78 -4.22 8.32
N ALA A 127 -6.01 -4.41 9.36
CA ALA A 127 -5.26 -5.63 9.66
C ALA A 127 -5.00 -5.74 11.16
N PRO A 128 -4.64 -6.92 11.70
CA PRO A 128 -4.07 -7.03 13.04
C PRO A 128 -2.87 -6.09 13.20
N PHE A 129 -2.75 -5.43 14.37
CA PHE A 129 -1.66 -4.44 14.58
C PHE A 129 -0.27 -5.06 14.48
N GLU A 130 -0.13 -6.34 14.80
CA GLU A 130 1.11 -7.09 14.65
C GLU A 130 1.65 -7.08 13.21
N ASN A 131 0.75 -7.05 12.21
CA ASN A 131 1.15 -6.90 10.81
C ASN A 131 1.75 -5.52 10.56
N ILE A 132 1.16 -4.47 11.13
CA ILE A 132 1.65 -3.09 11.02
C ILE A 132 3.00 -2.95 11.72
N GLN A 133 3.15 -3.52 12.92
CA GLN A 133 4.39 -3.48 13.69
C GLN A 133 5.60 -4.02 12.93
N LYS A 134 5.41 -5.02 12.04
CA LYS A 134 6.50 -5.55 11.19
C LYS A 134 7.07 -4.50 10.23
N LEU A 135 6.24 -3.55 9.80
CA LEU A 135 6.61 -2.54 8.80
C LEU A 135 7.20 -1.28 9.43
N LEU A 136 6.74 -0.90 10.64
CA LEU A 136 7.10 0.36 11.29
C LEU A 136 8.60 0.64 11.37
N PRO A 137 9.50 -0.33 11.67
CA PRO A 137 10.94 -0.08 11.72
C PRO A 137 11.57 0.40 10.41
N TYR A 138 10.89 0.13 9.29
CA TYR A 138 11.37 0.40 7.94
C TYR A 138 10.54 1.47 7.22
N LEU A 139 9.65 2.18 7.93
CA LEU A 139 8.66 3.08 7.33
C LEU A 139 8.94 4.53 7.73
N ASP A 140 9.09 5.42 6.74
CA ASP A 140 9.21 6.86 6.98
C ASP A 140 7.85 7.57 6.97
N LEU A 141 6.89 7.10 6.16
CA LEU A 141 5.60 7.75 5.98
C LEU A 141 4.46 6.73 5.85
N TYR A 142 3.44 6.89 6.67
CA TYR A 142 2.18 6.15 6.54
C TYR A 142 1.10 7.06 5.96
N LEU A 143 0.61 6.76 4.76
CA LEU A 143 -0.55 7.39 4.13
C LEU A 143 -1.76 6.52 4.42
N MET A 144 -2.57 6.92 5.40
CA MET A 144 -3.67 6.10 5.90
C MET A 144 -5.02 6.57 5.40
N ASP A 145 -5.76 5.68 4.78
CA ASP A 145 -7.09 5.97 4.26
C ASP A 145 -8.18 5.67 5.30
N ILE A 146 -8.81 6.71 5.85
CA ILE A 146 -10.05 6.61 6.63
C ILE A 146 -11.19 7.13 5.75
N LYS A 147 -12.03 6.22 5.25
CA LYS A 147 -12.97 6.56 4.18
C LYS A 147 -14.28 7.16 4.68
N HIS A 148 -14.66 6.88 5.94
CA HIS A 148 -15.81 7.49 6.62
C HIS A 148 -15.65 7.37 8.14
N THR A 149 -16.20 8.32 8.90
CA THR A 149 -16.17 8.32 10.38
C THR A 149 -17.22 7.40 10.99
N ASP A 150 -18.42 7.34 10.39
CA ASP A 150 -19.48 6.44 10.81
C ASP A 150 -19.22 5.00 10.30
N SER A 151 -19.28 4.02 11.22
CA SER A 151 -18.91 2.64 10.93
C SER A 151 -19.94 1.89 10.09
N ALA A 152 -21.22 2.17 10.28
CA ALA A 152 -22.28 1.52 9.52
C ALA A 152 -22.23 1.96 8.06
N THR A 153 -22.06 3.25 7.81
CA THR A 153 -21.88 3.82 6.47
C THR A 153 -20.60 3.31 5.83
N HIS A 154 -19.47 3.29 6.57
CA HIS A 154 -18.22 2.73 6.08
C HIS A 154 -18.41 1.29 5.62
N LYS A 155 -19.04 0.44 6.44
CA LYS A 155 -19.33 -0.96 6.11
C LYS A 155 -20.22 -1.12 4.89
N ALA A 156 -21.27 -0.29 4.76
CA ALA A 156 -22.21 -0.35 3.64
C ALA A 156 -21.54 -0.08 2.28
N PHE A 157 -20.50 0.74 2.25
CA PHE A 157 -19.83 1.18 1.02
C PHE A 157 -18.49 0.50 0.75
N THR A 158 -17.82 -0.03 1.80
CA THR A 158 -16.51 -0.65 1.68
C THR A 158 -16.49 -2.15 2.01
N GLY A 159 -17.59 -2.67 2.57
CA GLY A 159 -17.73 -4.06 3.01
C GLY A 159 -17.19 -4.34 4.42
N GLN A 160 -16.45 -3.42 5.05
CA GLN A 160 -15.85 -3.60 6.37
C GLN A 160 -16.18 -2.45 7.32
N PRO A 161 -16.36 -2.70 8.64
CA PRO A 161 -16.49 -1.65 9.64
C PRO A 161 -15.13 -0.93 9.83
N ASN A 162 -15.15 0.24 10.50
CA ASN A 162 -13.94 1.08 10.63
C ASN A 162 -13.34 1.13 12.05
N GLU A 163 -13.87 0.37 13.02
CA GLU A 163 -13.37 0.39 14.41
C GLU A 163 -11.90 0.00 14.48
N LEU A 164 -11.52 -1.09 13.80
CA LEU A 164 -10.14 -1.56 13.74
C LEU A 164 -9.23 -0.52 13.06
N ILE A 165 -9.70 0.10 11.98
CA ILE A 165 -8.99 1.17 11.26
C ILE A 165 -8.70 2.34 12.20
N LYS A 166 -9.71 2.81 12.95
CA LYS A 166 -9.57 3.92 13.90
C LYS A 166 -8.68 3.57 15.10
N ALA A 167 -8.77 2.33 15.59
CA ALA A 167 -7.89 1.86 16.67
C ALA A 167 -6.43 1.83 16.18
N ASN A 168 -6.18 1.27 15.01
CA ASN A 168 -4.84 1.24 14.41
C ASN A 168 -4.30 2.64 14.09
N ALA A 169 -5.15 3.59 13.66
CA ALA A 169 -4.72 4.97 13.43
C ALA A 169 -4.07 5.59 14.66
N LYS A 170 -4.63 5.37 15.84
CA LYS A 170 -4.09 5.87 17.12
C LYS A 170 -2.72 5.23 17.41
N LEU A 171 -2.64 3.89 17.28
CA LEU A 171 -1.40 3.16 17.53
C LEU A 171 -0.31 3.53 16.52
N ILE A 172 -0.67 3.75 15.25
CA ILE A 172 0.28 4.21 14.23
C ILE A 172 0.77 5.62 14.58
N ALA A 173 -0.12 6.54 14.99
CA ALA A 173 0.26 7.89 15.37
C ALA A 173 1.27 7.93 16.53
N GLU A 174 1.20 6.95 17.42
CA GLU A 174 2.12 6.83 18.56
C GLU A 174 3.47 6.20 18.19
N ASN A 175 3.53 5.42 17.12
CA ASN A 175 4.68 4.56 16.77
C ASN A 175 5.32 4.87 15.41
N CYS A 176 4.68 5.65 14.53
CA CYS A 176 5.20 6.05 13.22
C CYS A 176 5.67 7.51 13.26
N GLY A 177 6.82 7.79 12.64
CA GLY A 177 7.38 9.14 12.60
C GLY A 177 6.48 10.15 11.86
N HIS A 178 5.82 9.71 10.78
CA HIS A 178 4.92 10.55 9.99
C HIS A 178 3.68 9.75 9.56
N LEU A 179 2.52 10.17 10.05
CA LEU A 179 1.20 9.68 9.65
C LEU A 179 0.42 10.80 8.97
N ILE A 180 -0.08 10.52 7.76
CA ILE A 180 -1.03 11.40 7.05
C ILE A 180 -2.33 10.63 6.88
N ILE A 181 -3.42 11.15 7.45
CA ILE A 181 -4.76 10.63 7.21
C ILE A 181 -5.31 11.22 5.91
N ARG A 182 -5.79 10.36 5.03
CA ARG A 182 -6.45 10.74 3.78
C ARG A 182 -7.89 10.27 3.78
N THR A 183 -8.78 11.12 3.28
CA THR A 183 -10.19 10.78 3.10
C THR A 183 -10.59 11.16 1.67
N PRO A 184 -10.87 10.19 0.79
CA PRO A 184 -11.39 10.52 -0.53
C PRO A 184 -12.79 11.09 -0.39
N VAL A 185 -13.02 12.28 -0.97
CA VAL A 185 -14.36 12.89 -0.99
C VAL A 185 -15.16 12.27 -2.13
N ILE A 186 -16.21 11.54 -1.78
CA ILE A 186 -17.07 10.81 -2.71
C ILE A 186 -18.49 11.40 -2.64
N PRO A 187 -19.02 11.94 -3.75
CA PRO A 187 -20.36 12.49 -3.81
C PRO A 187 -21.44 11.51 -3.35
N GLY A 188 -22.31 11.95 -2.45
CA GLY A 188 -23.37 11.14 -1.86
C GLY A 188 -22.94 10.11 -0.83
N PHE A 189 -21.66 10.14 -0.42
CA PHE A 189 -21.12 9.24 0.59
C PHE A 189 -20.59 9.99 1.82
N ASN A 190 -19.68 10.96 1.62
CA ASN A 190 -19.03 11.69 2.71
C ASN A 190 -18.83 13.19 2.37
N ASP A 191 -19.59 13.72 1.42
CA ASP A 191 -19.60 15.12 1.01
C ASP A 191 -20.72 15.94 1.67
N THR A 192 -21.43 15.36 2.64
CA THR A 192 -22.48 16.03 3.39
C THR A 192 -21.92 16.69 4.66
N PRO A 193 -22.48 17.83 5.12
CA PRO A 193 -22.18 18.33 6.45
C PRO A 193 -22.54 17.26 7.50
N ALA A 194 -21.60 16.92 8.38
CA ALA A 194 -21.82 16.01 9.50
C ALA A 194 -22.50 16.74 10.65
#